data_7262be017a734df44b2d876d2d9506dc
#
_entry.id   7262be017a734df44b2d876d2d9506dc
#
_cell.length_a   1.000
_cell.length_b   1.000
_cell.length_c   1.000
_cell.angle_alpha   90.00
_cell.angle_beta   90.00
_cell.angle_gamma   90.00
#
_symmetry.space_group_name_H-M   'P 1'
#
loop_
_entity.id
_entity.type
_entity.pdbx_description
1 polymer ?
#
loop_
_entity_poly.entity_id
_entity_poly.type
_entity_poly.pdbx_seq_one_letter_code
_entity_poly.pdbx_strand_id
1 'polypeptide(L)'
;MNPLFAGLMDKAAHLTRHGRLAEATEAIQRALRSGAGPQPAAPNGSHLSKANSDVIEVEARVIDVERPTQAPRAKEGTEQWVRGTFAHQGRTIHYMLFVPVPAAEPRESPQPLIVMLHGCTQNAADFAAGTRMNEHARACGAMVLYPEQAQRANGQKCWNWFKSQHQQRDRGEPALLTALTQHITQQQHADRRRVYVAGLSAGGAMADVLGHCYPDVYAAVGVHSGLPHGAAHDVASALSAMRTGSARGSAGATAKRPPTIVFHGDADTTVHANNGLAILAGAMPGEVKDGQSPSGRRFTRTLYPASQACGDSEHWHLHGIGHAWSGGSAHGSYTQPEGVDASREMLRFFLAHRLLVPSTGIEPVSES
;
A
#
# COMPACT_ATOMS: atom_id res chain seq x y z
N MET A 1 -14.34 -29.13 -4.84
CA MET A 1 -14.05 -28.42 -3.58
C MET A 1 -14.04 -29.44 -2.44
N ASN A 2 -13.03 -29.41 -1.58
CA ASN A 2 -12.93 -30.31 -0.44
C ASN A 2 -14.07 -29.97 0.56
N PRO A 3 -14.98 -30.91 0.91
CA PRO A 3 -16.12 -30.61 1.78
C PRO A 3 -15.71 -30.16 3.20
N LEU A 4 -14.55 -30.56 3.69
CA LEU A 4 -13.97 -30.06 4.94
C LEU A 4 -13.61 -28.56 4.88
N PHE A 5 -13.11 -28.08 3.75
CA PHE A 5 -12.79 -26.68 3.54
C PHE A 5 -14.06 -25.80 3.51
N ALA A 6 -15.10 -26.25 2.81
CA ALA A 6 -16.39 -25.58 2.77
C ALA A 6 -17.02 -25.44 4.17
N GLY A 7 -17.04 -26.53 4.96
CA GLY A 7 -17.58 -26.50 6.33
C GLY A 7 -16.80 -25.58 7.30
N LEU A 8 -15.48 -25.49 7.16
CA LEU A 8 -14.66 -24.56 7.96
C LEU A 8 -14.88 -23.09 7.58
N MET A 9 -15.12 -22.80 6.30
CA MET A 9 -15.44 -21.45 5.83
C MET A 9 -16.85 -21.01 6.27
N ASP A 10 -17.84 -21.90 6.27
CA ASP A 10 -19.18 -21.63 6.81
C ASP A 10 -19.13 -21.35 8.30
N LYS A 11 -18.34 -22.12 9.06
CA LYS A 11 -18.10 -21.88 10.48
C LYS A 11 -17.42 -20.53 10.74
N ALA A 12 -16.44 -20.16 9.94
CA ALA A 12 -15.77 -18.85 10.04
C ALA A 12 -16.76 -17.70 9.76
N ALA A 13 -17.61 -17.83 8.74
CA ALA A 13 -18.63 -16.84 8.42
C ALA A 13 -19.70 -16.72 9.53
N HIS A 14 -20.09 -17.83 10.17
CA HIS A 14 -20.99 -17.84 11.31
C HIS A 14 -20.37 -17.14 12.54
N LEU A 15 -19.12 -17.44 12.87
CA LEU A 15 -18.38 -16.83 13.98
C LEU A 15 -18.19 -15.31 13.77
N THR A 16 -17.93 -14.89 12.54
CA THR A 16 -17.79 -13.46 12.19
C THR A 16 -19.11 -12.70 12.40
N ARG A 17 -20.25 -13.29 12.01
CA ARG A 17 -21.57 -12.67 12.21
C ARG A 17 -21.94 -12.49 13.69
N HIS A 18 -21.37 -13.32 14.57
CA HIS A 18 -21.59 -13.26 16.02
C HIS A 18 -20.50 -12.52 16.79
N GLY A 19 -19.62 -11.78 16.08
CA GLY A 19 -18.57 -10.95 16.70
C GLY A 19 -17.38 -11.73 17.29
N ARG A 20 -17.31 -13.07 17.09
CA ARG A 20 -16.24 -13.95 17.59
C ARG A 20 -15.06 -13.99 16.64
N LEU A 21 -14.43 -12.84 16.41
CA LEU A 21 -13.43 -12.64 15.35
C LEU A 21 -12.14 -13.47 15.54
N ALA A 22 -11.71 -13.69 16.77
CA ALA A 22 -10.53 -14.52 17.06
C ALA A 22 -10.76 -15.99 16.63
N GLU A 23 -11.90 -16.53 16.96
CA GLU A 23 -12.26 -17.91 16.60
C GLU A 23 -12.56 -18.09 15.10
N ALA A 24 -13.09 -17.05 14.46
CA ALA A 24 -13.24 -17.00 13.00
C ALA A 24 -11.87 -17.09 12.32
N THR A 25 -10.90 -16.33 12.82
CA THR A 25 -9.51 -16.31 12.32
C THR A 25 -8.84 -17.68 12.49
N GLU A 26 -9.01 -18.34 13.63
CA GLU A 26 -8.50 -19.71 13.84
C GLU A 26 -9.14 -20.74 12.89
N ALA A 27 -10.45 -20.62 12.64
CA ALA A 27 -11.14 -21.51 11.71
C ALA A 27 -10.60 -21.36 10.28
N ILE A 28 -10.33 -20.13 9.84
CA ILE A 28 -9.72 -19.84 8.54
C ILE A 28 -8.29 -20.40 8.46
N GLN A 29 -7.48 -20.18 9.49
CA GLN A 29 -6.11 -20.70 9.53
C GLN A 29 -6.07 -22.22 9.51
N ARG A 30 -7.00 -22.87 10.19
CA ARG A 30 -7.13 -24.33 10.18
C ARG A 30 -7.53 -24.84 8.79
N ALA A 31 -8.42 -24.16 8.10
CA ALA A 31 -8.80 -24.47 6.73
C ALA A 31 -7.62 -24.37 5.75
N LEU A 32 -6.77 -23.36 5.92
CA LEU A 32 -5.57 -23.15 5.09
C LEU A 32 -4.47 -24.18 5.37
N ARG A 33 -4.33 -24.65 6.63
CA ARG A 33 -3.35 -25.70 7.00
C ARG A 33 -3.77 -27.11 6.60
N SER A 34 -5.05 -27.41 6.52
CA SER A 34 -5.55 -28.73 6.13
C SER A 34 -5.39 -29.05 4.64
N GLY A 35 -4.85 -28.12 3.83
CA GLY A 35 -4.51 -28.32 2.42
C GLY A 35 -3.05 -28.71 2.14
N ALA A 36 -2.17 -28.81 3.14
CA ALA A 36 -0.73 -29.12 2.96
C ALA A 36 -0.29 -30.25 3.90
N GLY A 37 0.03 -31.42 3.35
CA GLY A 37 0.94 -32.52 3.71
C GLY A 37 1.23 -32.92 5.17
N PRO A 38 1.89 -34.07 5.40
CA PRO A 38 1.76 -34.87 6.65
C PRO A 38 2.50 -34.28 7.86
N GLN A 39 1.86 -34.44 9.01
CA GLN A 39 2.22 -33.98 10.35
C GLN A 39 3.12 -34.97 11.10
N PRO A 40 4.11 -34.55 11.89
CA PRO A 40 4.69 -35.37 12.93
C PRO A 40 3.93 -35.22 14.27
N ALA A 41 3.82 -36.34 14.99
CA ALA A 41 3.04 -36.54 16.21
C ALA A 41 3.61 -35.71 17.41
N ALA A 42 2.67 -35.25 18.27
CA ALA A 42 2.97 -34.64 19.56
C ALA A 42 2.81 -35.65 20.72
N PRO A 43 3.59 -35.55 21.81
CA PRO A 43 3.41 -36.41 22.98
C PRO A 43 2.38 -35.84 23.97
N ASN A 44 1.66 -36.74 24.62
CA ASN A 44 0.68 -36.53 25.68
C ASN A 44 1.27 -35.97 26.97
N GLY A 45 0.52 -35.11 27.63
CA GLY A 45 0.76 -34.72 29.01
C GLY A 45 -0.42 -33.95 29.61
N SER A 46 -1.29 -34.69 30.30
CA SER A 46 -2.39 -34.18 31.12
C SER A 46 -1.88 -33.60 32.43
N HIS A 47 -2.37 -32.42 32.85
CA HIS A 47 -2.69 -32.12 34.27
C HIS A 47 -3.64 -30.93 34.39
N LEU A 48 -4.81 -31.22 34.98
CA LEU A 48 -5.77 -30.26 35.53
C LEU A 48 -5.19 -29.64 36.81
N SER A 49 -5.29 -28.35 36.97
CA SER A 49 -5.25 -27.71 38.30
C SER A 49 -6.21 -26.51 38.35
N LYS A 50 -6.82 -26.39 39.54
CA LYS A 50 -7.98 -25.58 39.91
C LYS A 50 -7.78 -24.07 39.84
N ALA A 51 -8.90 -23.41 39.57
CA ALA A 51 -9.08 -21.96 39.70
C ALA A 51 -8.77 -21.44 41.10
N ASN A 52 -7.99 -20.39 41.17
CA ASN A 52 -7.99 -19.44 42.29
C ASN A 52 -8.27 -18.05 41.74
N SER A 53 -9.31 -17.46 42.27
CA SER A 53 -9.72 -16.08 41.97
C SER A 53 -8.89 -15.11 42.83
N ASP A 54 -7.79 -14.63 42.31
CA ASP A 54 -7.08 -13.51 42.90
C ASP A 54 -7.45 -12.22 42.17
N VAL A 55 -8.07 -11.32 42.90
CA VAL A 55 -8.34 -9.93 42.47
C VAL A 55 -6.99 -9.23 42.41
N ILE A 56 -6.53 -8.89 41.20
CA ILE A 56 -5.34 -8.06 41.00
C ILE A 56 -5.78 -6.60 41.08
N GLU A 57 -5.45 -5.91 42.16
CA GLU A 57 -5.49 -4.45 42.20
C GLU A 57 -4.44 -3.90 41.22
N VAL A 58 -4.91 -3.22 40.18
CA VAL A 58 -4.04 -2.55 39.21
C VAL A 58 -3.89 -1.10 39.63
N GLU A 59 -2.77 -0.73 40.22
CA GLU A 59 -2.39 0.67 40.36
C GLU A 59 -2.18 1.28 38.96
N ALA A 60 -3.06 2.20 38.59
CA ALA A 60 -2.89 2.99 37.37
C ALA A 60 -1.76 4.00 37.58
N ARG A 61 -0.56 3.71 37.08
CA ARG A 61 0.49 4.73 36.92
C ARG A 61 0.13 5.59 35.71
N VAL A 62 -0.04 6.88 35.95
CA VAL A 62 -0.09 7.91 34.91
C VAL A 62 1.32 7.92 34.28
N ILE A 63 1.44 7.34 33.09
CA ILE A 63 2.65 7.49 32.29
C ILE A 63 2.50 8.87 31.63
N ASP A 64 3.38 9.81 31.97
CA ASP A 64 3.52 11.05 31.22
C ASP A 64 3.70 10.70 29.75
N VAL A 65 2.72 11.10 28.94
CA VAL A 65 2.81 10.97 27.48
C VAL A 65 3.88 11.94 27.04
N GLU A 66 5.08 11.44 26.83
CA GLU A 66 6.14 12.20 26.17
C GLU A 66 5.56 12.83 24.91
N ARG A 67 5.70 14.15 24.80
CA ARG A 67 5.35 14.90 23.58
C ARG A 67 5.98 14.20 22.39
N PRO A 68 5.28 14.09 21.25
CA PRO A 68 5.84 13.48 20.06
C PRO A 68 7.21 14.11 19.80
N THR A 69 8.24 13.31 19.90
CA THR A 69 9.60 13.72 19.55
C THR A 69 9.58 14.17 18.11
N GLN A 70 9.88 15.43 17.85
CA GLN A 70 10.05 15.94 16.50
C GLN A 70 11.03 15.02 15.78
N ALA A 71 10.63 14.50 14.62
CA ALA A 71 11.52 13.71 13.80
C ALA A 71 12.81 14.52 13.56
N PRO A 72 14.00 13.90 13.68
CA PRO A 72 15.26 14.62 13.53
C PRO A 72 15.28 15.30 12.16
N ARG A 73 15.58 16.63 12.17
CA ARG A 73 15.89 17.34 10.94
C ARG A 73 17.08 16.67 10.26
N ALA A 74 16.99 16.49 8.95
CA ALA A 74 18.07 15.97 8.15
C ALA A 74 19.37 16.73 8.47
N LYS A 75 20.44 16.02 8.84
CA LYS A 75 21.77 16.61 8.90
C LYS A 75 22.19 16.89 7.47
N GLU A 76 22.55 18.14 7.18
CA GLU A 76 23.01 18.55 5.86
C GLU A 76 24.18 17.66 5.41
N GLY A 77 24.11 17.14 4.19
CA GLY A 77 25.22 16.44 3.54
C GLY A 77 25.29 14.90 3.71
N THR A 78 24.37 14.23 4.42
CA THR A 78 24.39 12.75 4.54
C THR A 78 23.05 12.14 4.21
N GLU A 79 23.07 10.98 3.51
CA GLU A 79 21.89 10.15 3.30
C GLU A 79 21.32 9.69 4.65
N GLN A 80 20.01 9.71 4.79
CA GLN A 80 19.36 9.36 6.04
C GLN A 80 18.32 8.27 5.84
N TRP A 81 18.31 7.33 6.79
CA TRP A 81 17.28 6.32 6.97
C TRP A 81 16.75 6.44 8.40
N VAL A 82 15.65 7.18 8.56
CA VAL A 82 15.17 7.64 9.87
C VAL A 82 13.88 6.94 10.23
N ARG A 83 13.79 6.43 11.46
CA ARG A 83 12.56 5.94 12.05
C ARG A 83 11.80 7.09 12.72
N GLY A 84 10.51 7.16 12.47
CA GLY A 84 9.62 8.13 13.10
C GLY A 84 8.31 7.52 13.59
N THR A 85 7.56 8.34 14.31
CA THR A 85 6.22 8.01 14.79
C THR A 85 5.34 9.23 14.60
N PHE A 86 4.13 9.01 14.11
CA PHE A 86 3.16 10.08 13.87
C PHE A 86 1.82 9.71 14.49
N ALA A 87 1.18 10.69 15.13
CA ALA A 87 -0.14 10.52 15.74
C ALA A 87 -1.16 11.46 15.09
N HIS A 88 -2.33 10.91 14.76
CA HIS A 88 -3.45 11.65 14.19
C HIS A 88 -4.78 11.03 14.62
N GLN A 89 -5.72 11.86 15.11
CA GLN A 89 -7.05 11.43 15.54
C GLN A 89 -7.03 10.20 16.49
N GLY A 90 -6.13 10.21 17.50
CA GLY A 90 -6.00 9.12 18.47
C GLY A 90 -5.37 7.83 17.94
N ARG A 91 -4.90 7.82 16.72
CA ARG A 91 -4.16 6.69 16.10
C ARG A 91 -2.69 7.04 15.95
N THR A 92 -1.83 6.05 16.16
CA THR A 92 -0.38 6.20 16.02
C THR A 92 0.13 5.25 14.95
N ILE A 93 1.00 5.74 14.08
CA ILE A 93 1.66 4.97 13.03
C ILE A 93 3.17 5.17 13.11
N HIS A 94 3.94 4.09 12.97
CA HIS A 94 5.38 4.15 12.76
C HIS A 94 5.70 4.27 11.27
N TYR A 95 6.84 4.85 10.97
CA TYR A 95 7.32 4.94 9.58
C TYR A 95 8.85 4.93 9.52
N MET A 96 9.38 4.58 8.35
CA MET A 96 10.75 4.85 7.97
C MET A 96 10.74 5.93 6.88
N LEU A 97 11.70 6.83 6.92
CA LEU A 97 11.90 7.88 5.92
C LEU A 97 13.32 7.80 5.36
N PHE A 98 13.41 7.66 4.06
CA PHE A 98 14.64 7.78 3.29
C PHE A 98 14.76 9.20 2.76
N VAL A 99 15.87 9.87 3.05
CA VAL A 99 16.22 11.18 2.51
C VAL A 99 17.57 11.05 1.82
N PRO A 100 17.63 11.15 0.48
CA PRO A 100 18.88 11.06 -0.25
C PRO A 100 19.76 12.29 -0.02
N VAL A 101 21.08 12.11 -0.22
CA VAL A 101 21.99 13.26 -0.31
C VAL A 101 21.59 14.12 -1.52
N PRO A 102 21.51 15.44 -1.40
CA PRO A 102 21.30 16.30 -2.55
C PRO A 102 22.40 16.10 -3.59
N ALA A 103 22.05 16.04 -4.86
CA ALA A 103 23.04 15.94 -5.94
C ALA A 103 23.88 17.22 -6.11
N ALA A 104 23.38 18.35 -5.63
CA ALA A 104 24.04 19.65 -5.62
C ALA A 104 23.54 20.53 -4.48
N GLU A 105 24.41 21.36 -3.92
CA GLU A 105 24.06 22.43 -2.98
C GLU A 105 24.36 23.80 -3.66
N PRO A 106 23.49 24.81 -3.53
CA PRO A 106 22.20 24.79 -2.83
C PRO A 106 21.13 24.04 -3.63
N ARG A 107 20.11 23.48 -2.95
CA ARG A 107 18.96 22.82 -3.59
C ARG A 107 18.19 23.84 -4.43
N GLU A 108 18.24 23.71 -5.74
CA GLU A 108 17.51 24.59 -6.66
C GLU A 108 15.99 24.39 -6.60
N SER A 109 15.51 23.21 -6.18
CA SER A 109 14.09 22.91 -6.10
C SER A 109 13.75 21.89 -5.00
N PRO A 110 12.55 21.97 -4.39
CA PRO A 110 12.07 20.99 -3.43
C PRO A 110 12.04 19.57 -4.01
N GLN A 111 12.34 18.55 -3.18
CA GLN A 111 12.41 17.15 -3.58
C GLN A 111 11.00 16.52 -3.72
N PRO A 112 10.81 15.58 -4.66
CA PRO A 112 9.61 14.73 -4.69
C PRO A 112 9.53 13.84 -3.45
N LEU A 113 8.30 13.44 -3.07
CA LEU A 113 8.03 12.48 -2.01
C LEU A 113 7.26 11.28 -2.57
N ILE A 114 7.75 10.08 -2.31
CA ILE A 114 7.09 8.82 -2.68
C ILE A 114 6.67 8.11 -1.41
N VAL A 115 5.38 7.79 -1.28
CA VAL A 115 4.83 7.00 -0.18
C VAL A 115 4.72 5.54 -0.63
N MET A 116 5.40 4.63 0.06
CA MET A 116 5.48 3.21 -0.27
C MET A 116 4.75 2.36 0.76
N LEU A 117 3.66 1.71 0.37
CA LEU A 117 2.78 0.92 1.23
C LEU A 117 3.06 -0.58 1.05
N HIS A 118 3.58 -1.22 2.09
CA HIS A 118 3.93 -2.63 2.08
C HIS A 118 2.72 -3.57 1.98
N GLY A 119 2.93 -4.81 1.56
CA GLY A 119 1.94 -5.88 1.57
C GLY A 119 1.69 -6.46 2.97
N CYS A 120 0.74 -7.38 3.06
CA CYS A 120 0.48 -8.11 4.30
C CYS A 120 1.75 -8.82 4.80
N THR A 121 1.91 -8.95 6.11
CA THR A 121 3.04 -9.58 6.82
C THR A 121 4.38 -8.87 6.72
N GLN A 122 4.54 -7.91 5.81
CA GLN A 122 5.75 -7.13 5.64
C GLN A 122 5.91 -6.02 6.69
N ASN A 123 7.03 -5.33 6.63
CA ASN A 123 7.32 -4.09 7.34
C ASN A 123 8.05 -3.11 6.41
N ALA A 124 8.29 -1.88 6.90
CA ALA A 124 8.94 -0.83 6.12
C ALA A 124 10.33 -1.22 5.58
N ALA A 125 11.16 -1.86 6.41
CA ALA A 125 12.53 -2.22 6.04
C ALA A 125 12.56 -3.36 5.00
N ASP A 126 11.73 -4.40 5.20
CA ASP A 126 11.58 -5.51 4.25
C ASP A 126 11.10 -5.01 2.89
N PHE A 127 10.09 -4.14 2.88
CA PHE A 127 9.53 -3.59 1.65
C PHE A 127 10.52 -2.65 0.94
N ALA A 128 11.28 -1.83 1.67
CA ALA A 128 12.33 -0.99 1.09
C ALA A 128 13.44 -1.83 0.44
N ALA A 129 13.91 -2.88 1.14
CA ALA A 129 14.91 -3.79 0.61
C ALA A 129 14.41 -4.55 -0.63
N GLY A 130 13.17 -5.04 -0.58
CA GLY A 130 12.55 -5.80 -1.66
C GLY A 130 12.29 -4.97 -2.91
N THR A 131 11.76 -3.77 -2.77
CA THR A 131 11.43 -2.90 -3.91
C THR A 131 12.63 -2.16 -4.49
N ARG A 132 13.72 -1.99 -3.74
CA ARG A 132 14.88 -1.18 -4.11
C ARG A 132 14.52 0.28 -4.44
N MET A 133 13.37 0.75 -3.97
CA MET A 133 12.89 2.10 -4.30
C MET A 133 13.88 3.19 -3.85
N ASN A 134 14.58 2.99 -2.72
CA ASN A 134 15.60 3.92 -2.24
C ASN A 134 16.77 4.10 -3.21
N GLU A 135 17.17 3.02 -3.90
CA GLU A 135 18.26 3.08 -4.89
C GLU A 135 17.86 3.97 -6.08
N HIS A 136 16.66 3.76 -6.62
CA HIS A 136 16.14 4.55 -7.72
C HIS A 136 15.83 6.00 -7.30
N ALA A 137 15.27 6.18 -6.12
CA ALA A 137 14.97 7.50 -5.54
C ALA A 137 16.24 8.34 -5.31
N ARG A 138 17.34 7.71 -4.87
CA ARG A 138 18.66 8.35 -4.75
C ARG A 138 19.11 8.96 -6.05
N ALA A 139 18.96 8.24 -7.16
CA ALA A 139 19.41 8.68 -8.46
C ALA A 139 18.69 9.94 -8.98
N CYS A 140 17.44 10.18 -8.55
CA CYS A 140 16.64 11.34 -8.95
C CYS A 140 16.39 12.35 -7.82
N GLY A 141 16.98 12.14 -6.64
CA GLY A 141 16.85 13.04 -5.49
C GLY A 141 15.47 13.00 -4.83
N ALA A 142 14.70 11.92 -4.96
CA ALA A 142 13.39 11.79 -4.32
C ALA A 142 13.49 11.21 -2.90
N MET A 143 12.66 11.70 -1.99
CA MET A 143 12.47 11.10 -0.67
C MET A 143 11.48 9.94 -0.75
N VAL A 144 11.65 8.94 0.14
CA VAL A 144 10.72 7.80 0.20
C VAL A 144 10.25 7.60 1.64
N LEU A 145 8.93 7.65 1.82
CA LEU A 145 8.25 7.42 3.08
C LEU A 145 7.62 6.02 3.09
N TYR A 146 7.94 5.22 4.11
CA TYR A 146 7.41 3.88 4.32
C TYR A 146 6.60 3.83 5.62
N PRO A 147 5.29 4.11 5.58
CA PRO A 147 4.41 3.86 6.72
C PRO A 147 4.38 2.37 7.07
N GLU A 148 4.28 2.04 8.35
CA GLU A 148 4.26 0.66 8.83
C GLU A 148 2.93 0.34 9.50
N GLN A 149 2.20 -0.65 8.97
CA GLN A 149 0.93 -1.08 9.55
C GLN A 149 1.15 -1.78 10.87
N ALA A 150 0.44 -1.33 11.90
CA ALA A 150 0.54 -1.90 13.23
C ALA A 150 -0.19 -3.25 13.32
N GLN A 151 0.42 -4.24 13.99
CA GLN A 151 -0.21 -5.54 14.21
C GLN A 151 -1.52 -5.45 15.01
N ARG A 152 -1.64 -4.45 15.92
CA ARG A 152 -2.89 -4.17 16.66
C ARG A 152 -4.05 -3.69 15.77
N ALA A 153 -3.75 -3.07 14.62
CA ALA A 153 -4.75 -2.60 13.67
C ALA A 153 -5.22 -3.73 12.73
N ASN A 154 -4.29 -4.64 12.41
CA ASN A 154 -4.54 -5.85 11.63
C ASN A 154 -3.51 -6.92 11.98
N GLY A 155 -3.94 -8.11 12.41
CA GLY A 155 -3.06 -9.19 12.89
C GLY A 155 -2.04 -9.69 11.87
N GLN A 156 -2.32 -9.51 10.57
CA GLN A 156 -1.42 -9.83 9.45
C GLN A 156 -0.71 -8.58 8.91
N LYS A 157 -0.78 -7.45 9.60
CA LYS A 157 -0.24 -6.16 9.13
C LYS A 157 -0.75 -5.74 7.74
N CYS A 158 -1.92 -6.23 7.30
CA CYS A 158 -2.55 -5.77 6.07
C CYS A 158 -3.14 -4.37 6.28
N TRP A 159 -3.05 -3.50 5.29
CA TRP A 159 -3.90 -2.31 5.24
C TRP A 159 -5.36 -2.75 5.12
N ASN A 160 -6.26 -2.12 5.87
CA ASN A 160 -7.66 -2.52 5.95
C ASN A 160 -8.50 -1.92 4.80
N TRP A 161 -7.99 -1.99 3.58
CA TRP A 161 -8.57 -1.42 2.34
C TRP A 161 -10.02 -1.86 2.09
N PHE A 162 -10.41 -3.04 2.57
CA PHE A 162 -11.74 -3.64 2.38
C PHE A 162 -12.82 -3.13 3.35
N LYS A 163 -12.48 -2.34 4.36
CA LYS A 163 -13.47 -1.79 5.30
C LYS A 163 -14.04 -0.49 4.74
N SER A 164 -15.37 -0.37 4.68
CA SER A 164 -16.06 0.80 4.12
C SER A 164 -15.58 2.14 4.71
N GLN A 165 -15.27 2.19 6.01
CA GLN A 165 -14.73 3.39 6.67
C GLN A 165 -13.29 3.73 6.24
N HIS A 166 -12.57 2.79 5.63
CA HIS A 166 -11.21 2.97 5.13
C HIS A 166 -11.17 3.23 3.61
N GLN A 167 -12.31 3.58 3.03
CA GLN A 167 -12.46 3.92 1.61
C GLN A 167 -13.07 5.32 1.42
N GLN A 168 -12.96 6.16 2.43
CA GLN A 168 -13.56 7.49 2.44
C GLN A 168 -12.52 8.53 2.88
N ARG A 169 -12.63 9.72 2.30
CA ARG A 169 -11.83 10.87 2.72
C ARG A 169 -12.08 11.19 4.20
N ASP A 170 -11.04 11.60 4.90
CA ASP A 170 -11.02 12.03 6.31
C ASP A 170 -11.44 10.96 7.32
N ARG A 171 -11.44 9.69 6.91
CA ARG A 171 -11.75 8.53 7.76
C ARG A 171 -10.67 7.46 7.69
N GLY A 172 -10.53 6.73 8.80
CA GLY A 172 -9.77 5.48 8.89
C GLY A 172 -8.27 5.62 8.59
N GLU A 173 -7.73 4.64 7.88
CA GLU A 173 -6.32 4.61 7.50
C GLU A 173 -5.99 5.64 6.41
N PRO A 174 -6.86 5.92 5.42
CA PRO A 174 -6.58 6.98 4.44
C PRO A 174 -6.34 8.34 5.07
N ALA A 175 -7.13 8.73 6.09
CA ALA A 175 -6.95 9.99 6.81
C ALA A 175 -5.59 10.04 7.54
N LEU A 176 -5.22 8.95 8.23
CA LEU A 176 -3.94 8.85 8.95
C LEU A 176 -2.75 8.90 8.00
N LEU A 177 -2.79 8.15 6.90
CA LEU A 177 -1.73 8.09 5.90
C LEU A 177 -1.54 9.42 5.18
N THR A 178 -2.64 10.08 4.82
CA THR A 178 -2.58 11.40 4.17
C THR A 178 -2.08 12.48 5.13
N ALA A 179 -2.53 12.48 6.39
CA ALA A 179 -2.01 13.41 7.39
C ALA A 179 -0.52 13.21 7.65
N LEU A 180 -0.03 11.96 7.72
CA LEU A 180 1.40 11.65 7.80
C LEU A 180 2.15 12.17 6.56
N THR A 181 1.62 11.91 5.36
CA THR A 181 2.21 12.37 4.10
C THR A 181 2.37 13.90 4.08
N GLN A 182 1.31 14.63 4.43
CA GLN A 182 1.32 16.09 4.51
C GLN A 182 2.29 16.61 5.57
N HIS A 183 2.35 15.96 6.74
CA HIS A 183 3.30 16.29 7.79
C HIS A 183 4.75 16.16 7.31
N ILE A 184 5.11 15.05 6.70
CA ILE A 184 6.46 14.82 6.15
C ILE A 184 6.77 15.80 5.00
N THR A 185 5.80 16.04 4.10
CA THR A 185 5.94 17.01 3.01
C THR A 185 6.27 18.39 3.55
N GLN A 186 5.60 18.83 4.61
CA GLN A 186 5.86 20.12 5.26
C GLN A 186 7.19 20.11 6.01
N GLN A 187 7.44 19.09 6.82
CA GLN A 187 8.63 19.01 7.68
C GLN A 187 9.94 18.94 6.87
N GLN A 188 9.92 18.22 5.75
CA GLN A 188 11.08 18.05 4.88
C GLN A 188 11.13 19.05 3.73
N HIS A 189 10.22 20.02 3.68
CA HIS A 189 10.09 20.98 2.58
C HIS A 189 10.02 20.31 1.20
N ALA A 190 9.29 19.17 1.11
CA ALA A 190 9.09 18.46 -0.15
C ALA A 190 8.19 19.25 -1.12
N ASP A 191 8.31 18.94 -2.41
CA ASP A 191 7.44 19.51 -3.44
C ASP A 191 6.01 18.97 -3.32
N ARG A 192 5.10 19.81 -2.84
CA ARG A 192 3.68 19.47 -2.70
C ARG A 192 3.01 19.04 -4.01
N ARG A 193 3.58 19.40 -5.15
CA ARG A 193 3.06 19.06 -6.48
C ARG A 193 3.58 17.70 -6.96
N ARG A 194 4.61 17.15 -6.31
CA ARG A 194 5.27 15.89 -6.66
C ARG A 194 5.26 14.92 -5.49
N VAL A 195 4.05 14.66 -4.97
CA VAL A 195 3.79 13.64 -3.95
C VAL A 195 3.10 12.45 -4.62
N TYR A 196 3.65 11.26 -4.44
CA TYR A 196 3.19 10.04 -5.09
C TYR A 196 2.93 8.95 -4.07
N VAL A 197 2.09 7.98 -4.39
CA VAL A 197 1.84 6.82 -3.54
C VAL A 197 1.89 5.54 -4.35
N ALA A 198 2.56 4.52 -3.83
CA ALA A 198 2.55 3.19 -4.42
C ALA A 198 2.49 2.09 -3.35
N GLY A 199 2.15 0.87 -3.77
CA GLY A 199 2.16 -0.26 -2.86
C GLY A 199 1.96 -1.60 -3.53
N LEU A 200 2.19 -2.66 -2.73
CA LEU A 200 2.03 -4.06 -3.12
C LEU A 200 0.79 -4.66 -2.43
N SER A 201 -0.03 -5.43 -3.17
CA SER A 201 -1.12 -6.22 -2.58
C SER A 201 -2.10 -5.34 -1.79
N ALA A 202 -2.28 -5.56 -0.50
CA ALA A 202 -3.07 -4.68 0.39
C ALA A 202 -2.56 -3.24 0.39
N GLY A 203 -1.24 -3.03 0.26
CA GLY A 203 -0.64 -1.70 0.08
C GLY A 203 -0.99 -1.07 -1.27
N GLY A 204 -1.03 -1.87 -2.33
CA GLY A 204 -1.48 -1.44 -3.66
C GLY A 204 -2.96 -1.04 -3.68
N ALA A 205 -3.81 -1.84 -3.02
CA ALA A 205 -5.23 -1.50 -2.86
C ALA A 205 -5.42 -0.20 -2.04
N MET A 206 -4.65 -0.02 -0.96
CA MET A 206 -4.69 1.22 -0.18
C MET A 206 -4.13 2.42 -0.96
N ALA A 207 -3.13 2.22 -1.83
CA ALA A 207 -2.63 3.28 -2.72
C ALA A 207 -3.72 3.75 -3.70
N ASP A 208 -4.49 2.83 -4.28
CA ASP A 208 -5.63 3.18 -5.14
C ASP A 208 -6.73 3.91 -4.36
N VAL A 209 -7.04 3.48 -3.13
CA VAL A 209 -7.95 4.19 -2.21
C VAL A 209 -7.48 5.63 -1.96
N LEU A 210 -6.17 5.81 -1.68
CA LEU A 210 -5.60 7.14 -1.44
C LEU A 210 -5.70 8.04 -2.67
N GLY A 211 -5.43 7.51 -3.87
CA GLY A 211 -5.60 8.25 -5.11
C GLY A 211 -7.04 8.70 -5.34
N HIS A 212 -8.03 7.87 -4.99
CA HIS A 212 -9.44 8.21 -5.09
C HIS A 212 -9.88 9.25 -4.04
N CYS A 213 -9.47 9.05 -2.79
CA CYS A 213 -9.89 9.91 -1.69
C CYS A 213 -9.19 11.27 -1.67
N TYR A 214 -7.95 11.34 -2.18
CA TYR A 214 -7.08 12.51 -2.09
C TYR A 214 -6.36 12.83 -3.41
N PRO A 215 -7.10 13.03 -4.53
CA PRO A 215 -6.51 13.37 -5.81
C PRO A 215 -5.85 14.76 -5.82
N ASP A 216 -6.10 15.56 -4.80
CA ASP A 216 -5.50 16.87 -4.52
C ASP A 216 -4.17 16.78 -3.74
N VAL A 217 -3.79 15.59 -3.27
CA VAL A 217 -2.54 15.36 -2.54
C VAL A 217 -1.57 14.51 -3.36
N TYR A 218 -2.07 13.44 -3.99
CA TYR A 218 -1.25 12.49 -4.72
C TYR A 218 -1.28 12.78 -6.22
N ALA A 219 -0.14 13.17 -6.78
CA ALA A 219 0.00 13.52 -8.20
C ALA A 219 -0.06 12.31 -9.14
N ALA A 220 0.32 11.13 -8.65
CA ALA A 220 0.17 9.86 -9.35
C ALA A 220 0.16 8.68 -8.36
N VAL A 221 -0.35 7.55 -8.83
CA VAL A 221 -0.53 6.30 -8.05
C VAL A 221 0.17 5.14 -8.73
N GLY A 222 0.84 4.29 -7.95
CA GLY A 222 1.42 3.02 -8.39
C GLY A 222 0.77 1.84 -7.67
N VAL A 223 0.26 0.88 -8.42
CA VAL A 223 -0.36 -0.33 -7.86
C VAL A 223 0.34 -1.56 -8.37
N HIS A 224 0.87 -2.39 -7.48
CA HIS A 224 1.39 -3.71 -7.82
C HIS A 224 0.53 -4.79 -7.18
N SER A 225 -0.05 -5.68 -7.99
CA SER A 225 -0.88 -6.81 -7.51
C SER A 225 -1.96 -6.40 -6.50
N GLY A 226 -2.55 -5.20 -6.69
CA GLY A 226 -3.57 -4.61 -5.81
C GLY A 226 -5.00 -4.81 -6.33
N LEU A 227 -5.94 -4.14 -5.67
CA LEU A 227 -7.37 -4.17 -6.00
C LEU A 227 -7.90 -2.73 -6.12
N PRO A 228 -8.96 -2.50 -6.93
CA PRO A 228 -9.53 -1.18 -7.07
C PRO A 228 -10.26 -0.70 -5.81
N HIS A 229 -10.32 0.60 -5.61
CA HIS A 229 -11.22 1.25 -4.65
C HIS A 229 -12.66 0.75 -4.87
N GLY A 230 -13.36 0.42 -3.79
CA GLY A 230 -14.73 -0.10 -3.86
C GLY A 230 -14.83 -1.59 -4.20
N ALA A 231 -13.73 -2.32 -4.37
CA ALA A 231 -13.74 -3.76 -4.68
C ALA A 231 -14.39 -4.61 -3.57
N ALA A 232 -14.37 -4.13 -2.33
CA ALA A 232 -14.92 -4.84 -1.19
C ALA A 232 -15.43 -3.87 -0.11
N HIS A 233 -16.27 -4.35 0.79
CA HIS A 233 -16.80 -3.59 1.93
C HIS A 233 -16.68 -4.37 3.25
N ASP A 234 -16.29 -5.65 3.19
CA ASP A 234 -16.04 -6.55 4.32
C ASP A 234 -15.02 -7.63 3.93
N VAL A 235 -14.69 -8.52 4.87
CA VAL A 235 -13.73 -9.62 4.67
C VAL A 235 -14.20 -10.61 3.60
N ALA A 236 -15.50 -10.93 3.58
CA ALA A 236 -16.04 -11.94 2.65
C ALA A 236 -15.97 -11.43 1.20
N SER A 237 -16.39 -10.19 0.95
CA SER A 237 -16.28 -9.54 -0.36
C SER A 237 -14.82 -9.33 -0.77
N ALA A 238 -13.91 -9.03 0.18
CA ALA A 238 -12.48 -8.94 -0.10
C ALA A 238 -11.90 -10.26 -0.62
N LEU A 239 -12.19 -11.38 0.07
CA LEU A 239 -11.74 -12.70 -0.36
C LEU A 239 -12.33 -13.10 -1.72
N SER A 240 -13.58 -12.72 -1.99
CA SER A 240 -14.20 -12.92 -3.30
C SER A 240 -13.48 -12.13 -4.38
N ALA A 241 -13.30 -10.82 -4.20
CA ALA A 241 -12.61 -9.94 -5.15
C ALA A 241 -11.16 -10.39 -5.41
N MET A 242 -10.44 -10.83 -4.37
CA MET A 242 -9.10 -11.39 -4.51
C MET A 242 -9.08 -12.61 -5.42
N ARG A 243 -10.04 -13.53 -5.29
CA ARG A 243 -10.04 -14.80 -6.04
C ARG A 243 -10.56 -14.72 -7.45
N THR A 244 -11.57 -13.87 -7.70
CA THR A 244 -12.30 -13.86 -8.99
C THR A 244 -12.09 -12.58 -9.78
N GLY A 245 -11.43 -11.60 -9.21
CA GLY A 245 -11.41 -10.23 -9.71
C GLY A 245 -12.68 -9.46 -9.33
N SER A 246 -12.57 -8.16 -9.18
CA SER A 246 -13.73 -7.31 -8.97
C SER A 246 -14.44 -7.03 -10.30
N ALA A 247 -15.76 -7.16 -10.32
CA ALA A 247 -16.55 -6.98 -11.53
C ALA A 247 -16.54 -5.53 -12.05
N ARG A 248 -16.24 -4.54 -11.20
CA ARG A 248 -16.07 -3.11 -11.52
C ARG A 248 -15.31 -2.40 -10.40
N GLY A 249 -14.35 -1.56 -10.77
CA GLY A 249 -13.94 -0.44 -9.92
C GLY A 249 -15.15 0.49 -9.71
N SER A 250 -15.15 1.26 -8.64
CA SER A 250 -16.29 2.10 -8.24
C SER A 250 -16.71 3.05 -9.38
N ALA A 251 -17.84 2.72 -10.01
CA ALA A 251 -18.49 3.53 -11.02
C ALA A 251 -19.25 4.70 -10.38
N GLY A 252 -18.57 5.55 -9.59
CA GLY A 252 -19.24 6.62 -8.84
C GLY A 252 -18.34 7.80 -8.48
N ALA A 253 -17.06 7.77 -8.86
CA ALA A 253 -16.18 8.91 -8.58
C ALA A 253 -16.52 10.08 -9.49
N THR A 254 -17.10 11.15 -8.94
CA THR A 254 -17.31 12.43 -9.60
C THR A 254 -16.01 13.20 -9.82
N ALA A 255 -14.93 12.82 -9.15
CA ALA A 255 -13.61 13.44 -9.25
C ALA A 255 -12.72 12.69 -10.24
N LYS A 256 -11.95 13.42 -11.04
CA LYS A 256 -10.95 12.87 -11.94
C LYS A 256 -9.89 12.12 -11.13
N ARG A 257 -9.65 10.84 -11.48
CA ARG A 257 -8.60 10.02 -10.85
C ARG A 257 -7.21 10.53 -11.27
N PRO A 258 -6.22 10.47 -10.36
CA PRO A 258 -4.85 10.78 -10.73
C PRO A 258 -4.31 9.78 -11.77
N PRO A 259 -3.26 10.15 -12.51
CA PRO A 259 -2.47 9.23 -13.31
C PRO A 259 -2.09 7.98 -12.51
N THR A 260 -2.27 6.78 -13.10
CA THR A 260 -2.09 5.52 -12.37
C THR A 260 -1.28 4.52 -13.20
N ILE A 261 -0.22 3.96 -12.62
CA ILE A 261 0.56 2.86 -13.20
C ILE A 261 0.27 1.56 -12.43
N VAL A 262 -0.12 0.51 -13.15
CA VAL A 262 -0.53 -0.78 -12.58
C VAL A 262 0.37 -1.89 -13.09
N PHE A 263 0.90 -2.71 -12.18
CA PHE A 263 1.61 -3.95 -12.47
C PHE A 263 0.82 -5.12 -11.93
N HIS A 264 0.61 -6.16 -12.76
CA HIS A 264 -0.06 -7.38 -12.31
C HIS A 264 0.43 -8.60 -13.09
N GLY A 265 0.79 -9.66 -12.36
CA GLY A 265 1.19 -10.93 -12.93
C GLY A 265 0.00 -11.82 -13.28
N ASP A 266 0.05 -12.51 -14.43
CA ASP A 266 -1.01 -13.44 -14.84
C ASP A 266 -0.99 -14.79 -14.10
N ALA A 267 0.13 -15.09 -13.43
CA ALA A 267 0.27 -16.26 -12.55
C ALA A 267 0.01 -15.92 -11.06
N ASP A 268 -0.54 -14.74 -10.75
CA ASP A 268 -0.89 -14.34 -9.39
C ASP A 268 -2.10 -15.13 -8.89
N THR A 269 -1.86 -16.06 -7.95
CA THR A 269 -2.87 -16.92 -7.32
C THR A 269 -3.45 -16.34 -6.03
N THR A 270 -2.91 -15.19 -5.56
CA THR A 270 -3.36 -14.50 -4.34
C THR A 270 -4.38 -13.42 -4.67
N VAL A 271 -4.06 -12.58 -5.66
CA VAL A 271 -4.94 -11.52 -6.17
C VAL A 271 -5.09 -11.70 -7.66
N HIS A 272 -6.28 -12.05 -8.12
CA HIS A 272 -6.57 -12.32 -9.52
C HIS A 272 -6.24 -11.10 -10.40
N ALA A 273 -5.56 -11.32 -11.53
CA ALA A 273 -5.04 -10.28 -12.42
C ALA A 273 -6.11 -9.30 -12.94
N ASN A 274 -7.37 -9.74 -13.04
CA ASN A 274 -8.49 -8.87 -13.42
C ASN A 274 -8.66 -7.66 -12.48
N ASN A 275 -8.17 -7.72 -11.23
CA ASN A 275 -8.20 -6.58 -10.33
C ASN A 275 -7.30 -5.44 -10.84
N GLY A 276 -6.15 -5.76 -11.44
CA GLY A 276 -5.28 -4.77 -12.07
C GLY A 276 -5.97 -4.03 -13.21
N LEU A 277 -6.70 -4.75 -14.08
CA LEU A 277 -7.50 -4.15 -15.14
C LEU A 277 -8.69 -3.34 -14.60
N ALA A 278 -9.32 -3.82 -13.53
CA ALA A 278 -10.46 -3.14 -12.92
C ALA A 278 -10.09 -1.79 -12.28
N ILE A 279 -8.82 -1.58 -11.88
CA ILE A 279 -8.32 -0.27 -11.42
C ILE A 279 -8.44 0.77 -12.54
N LEU A 280 -8.24 0.39 -13.78
CA LEU A 280 -8.31 1.27 -14.96
C LEU A 280 -9.68 1.22 -15.65
N ALA A 281 -10.70 0.65 -15.02
CA ALA A 281 -12.05 0.58 -15.58
C ALA A 281 -12.57 1.98 -15.94
N GLY A 282 -13.13 2.11 -17.15
CA GLY A 282 -13.61 3.37 -17.71
C GLY A 282 -12.55 4.19 -18.46
N ALA A 283 -11.28 3.80 -18.43
CA ALA A 283 -10.26 4.33 -19.31
C ALA A 283 -10.25 3.54 -20.65
N MET A 284 -10.01 4.24 -21.76
CA MET A 284 -9.93 3.59 -23.08
C MET A 284 -8.47 3.19 -23.35
N PRO A 285 -8.20 1.92 -23.71
CA PRO A 285 -6.86 1.50 -24.06
C PRO A 285 -6.39 2.20 -25.34
N GLY A 286 -5.14 2.64 -25.32
CA GLY A 286 -4.42 3.21 -26.46
C GLY A 286 -3.36 2.25 -26.98
N GLU A 287 -2.11 2.71 -27.02
CA GLU A 287 -0.99 1.92 -27.52
C GLU A 287 -0.70 0.70 -26.65
N VAL A 288 -0.47 -0.46 -27.30
CA VAL A 288 -0.06 -1.72 -26.65
C VAL A 288 1.33 -2.08 -27.13
N LYS A 289 2.23 -2.39 -26.20
CA LYS A 289 3.61 -2.80 -26.47
C LYS A 289 3.95 -4.07 -25.73
N ASP A 290 4.40 -5.08 -26.45
CA ASP A 290 5.04 -6.25 -25.88
C ASP A 290 6.53 -6.00 -25.68
N GLY A 291 7.09 -6.60 -24.64
CA GLY A 291 8.51 -6.49 -24.34
C GLY A 291 9.01 -7.60 -23.42
N GLN A 292 10.28 -7.51 -23.09
CA GLN A 292 10.94 -8.44 -22.17
C GLN A 292 11.81 -7.66 -21.18
N SER A 293 11.89 -8.18 -19.95
CA SER A 293 12.87 -7.72 -18.98
C SER A 293 14.29 -8.10 -19.44
N PRO A 294 15.35 -7.55 -18.85
CA PRO A 294 16.72 -7.97 -19.12
C PRO A 294 16.96 -9.48 -18.94
N SER A 295 16.17 -10.12 -18.06
CA SER A 295 16.21 -11.57 -17.80
C SER A 295 15.28 -12.40 -18.70
N GLY A 296 14.67 -11.79 -19.73
CA GLY A 296 13.81 -12.48 -20.70
C GLY A 296 12.36 -12.71 -20.27
N ARG A 297 11.92 -12.20 -19.10
CA ARG A 297 10.50 -12.28 -18.69
C ARG A 297 9.67 -11.35 -19.55
N ARG A 298 8.64 -11.91 -20.19
CA ARG A 298 7.73 -11.15 -21.08
C ARG A 298 6.76 -10.30 -20.29
N PHE A 299 6.40 -9.16 -20.90
CA PHE A 299 5.31 -8.29 -20.43
C PHE A 299 4.56 -7.68 -21.61
N THR A 300 3.31 -7.29 -21.37
CA THR A 300 2.52 -6.44 -22.26
C THR A 300 2.21 -5.14 -21.53
N ARG A 301 2.64 -4.00 -22.07
CA ARG A 301 2.34 -2.66 -21.55
C ARG A 301 1.25 -2.02 -22.38
N THR A 302 0.14 -1.63 -21.76
CA THR A 302 -0.95 -0.89 -22.38
C THR A 302 -0.97 0.53 -21.83
N LEU A 303 -0.97 1.51 -22.71
CA LEU A 303 -1.13 2.93 -22.36
C LEU A 303 -2.62 3.30 -22.39
N TYR A 304 -3.03 4.11 -21.43
CA TYR A 304 -4.38 4.66 -21.34
C TYR A 304 -4.28 6.18 -21.33
N PRO A 305 -4.52 6.85 -22.47
CA PRO A 305 -4.46 8.32 -22.53
C PRO A 305 -5.43 8.98 -21.56
N ALA A 306 -5.07 10.19 -21.10
CA ALA A 306 -5.91 10.97 -20.21
C ALA A 306 -7.32 11.17 -20.78
N SER A 307 -8.31 11.13 -19.90
CA SER A 307 -9.72 11.37 -20.20
C SER A 307 -10.32 12.35 -19.19
N GLN A 308 -11.62 12.61 -19.30
CA GLN A 308 -12.31 13.39 -18.28
C GLN A 308 -12.33 12.68 -16.91
N ALA A 309 -12.33 11.34 -16.91
CA ALA A 309 -12.45 10.52 -15.70
C ALA A 309 -11.12 10.15 -15.06
N CYS A 310 -10.02 10.12 -15.81
CA CYS A 310 -8.70 9.72 -15.29
C CYS A 310 -7.56 10.47 -15.99
N GLY A 311 -6.41 10.59 -15.31
CA GLY A 311 -5.15 10.99 -15.91
C GLY A 311 -4.56 9.89 -16.81
N ASP A 312 -3.47 10.21 -17.52
CA ASP A 312 -2.70 9.20 -18.26
C ASP A 312 -2.38 8.03 -17.35
N SER A 313 -2.55 6.80 -17.86
CA SER A 313 -2.36 5.60 -17.04
C SER A 313 -1.67 4.51 -17.84
N GLU A 314 -1.07 3.56 -17.14
CA GLU A 314 -0.36 2.42 -17.72
C GLU A 314 -0.77 1.12 -17.05
N HIS A 315 -0.95 0.05 -17.81
CA HIS A 315 -1.09 -1.31 -17.31
C HIS A 315 0.06 -2.18 -17.81
N TRP A 316 0.78 -2.78 -16.89
CA TRP A 316 1.85 -3.73 -17.15
C TRP A 316 1.39 -5.14 -16.79
N HIS A 317 0.98 -5.89 -17.79
CA HIS A 317 0.63 -7.30 -17.66
C HIS A 317 1.91 -8.14 -17.70
N LEU A 318 2.25 -8.78 -16.58
CA LEU A 318 3.51 -9.48 -16.38
C LEU A 318 3.31 -10.98 -16.59
N HIS A 319 3.88 -11.54 -17.67
CA HIS A 319 3.65 -12.94 -18.02
C HIS A 319 4.46 -13.91 -17.15
N GLY A 320 3.77 -14.89 -16.55
CA GLY A 320 4.35 -15.91 -15.69
C GLY A 320 4.84 -15.39 -14.33
N ILE A 321 4.47 -14.18 -13.93
CA ILE A 321 4.81 -13.59 -12.63
C ILE A 321 3.67 -13.86 -11.64
N GLY A 322 4.04 -14.32 -10.43
CA GLY A 322 3.12 -14.55 -9.33
C GLY A 322 2.86 -13.28 -8.50
N HIS A 323 2.38 -13.48 -7.24
CA HIS A 323 2.12 -12.40 -6.30
C HIS A 323 3.40 -11.86 -5.68
N ALA A 324 4.14 -11.06 -6.46
CA ALA A 324 5.46 -10.56 -6.06
C ALA A 324 5.80 -9.25 -6.77
N TRP A 325 6.57 -8.37 -6.11
CA TRP A 325 7.10 -7.14 -6.70
C TRP A 325 8.08 -7.47 -7.83
N SER A 326 7.76 -7.08 -9.03
CA SER A 326 8.53 -7.35 -10.25
C SER A 326 9.82 -6.55 -10.28
N GLY A 327 10.95 -7.20 -10.64
CA GLY A 327 12.27 -6.57 -10.72
C GLY A 327 12.87 -6.18 -9.38
N GLY A 328 12.29 -6.65 -8.27
CA GLY A 328 12.78 -6.36 -6.92
C GLY A 328 14.03 -7.17 -6.55
N SER A 329 14.42 -7.06 -5.29
CA SER A 329 15.58 -7.77 -4.71
C SER A 329 15.12 -8.94 -3.86
N ALA A 330 15.84 -10.06 -3.93
CA ALA A 330 15.65 -11.22 -3.06
C ALA A 330 15.98 -10.94 -1.57
N HIS A 331 16.51 -9.76 -1.24
CA HIS A 331 16.73 -9.34 0.15
C HIS A 331 15.44 -8.92 0.86
N GLY A 332 14.35 -8.73 0.14
CA GLY A 332 13.01 -8.52 0.71
C GLY A 332 12.04 -9.62 0.30
N SER A 333 10.96 -9.77 1.05
CA SER A 333 9.92 -10.77 0.78
C SER A 333 9.01 -10.35 -0.39
N TYR A 334 8.32 -11.31 -0.99
CA TYR A 334 7.37 -11.10 -2.09
C TYR A 334 7.97 -10.32 -3.27
N THR A 335 9.11 -10.78 -3.77
CA THR A 335 9.82 -10.17 -4.92
C THR A 335 10.09 -11.19 -6.00
N GLN A 336 10.18 -10.73 -7.25
CA GLN A 336 10.54 -11.51 -8.45
C GLN A 336 11.67 -10.77 -9.19
N PRO A 337 12.94 -11.05 -8.86
CA PRO A 337 14.10 -10.30 -9.38
C PRO A 337 14.22 -10.29 -10.91
N GLU A 338 13.80 -11.37 -11.57
CA GLU A 338 13.88 -11.49 -13.04
C GLU A 338 12.81 -10.69 -13.79
N GLY A 339 11.82 -10.13 -13.08
CA GLY A 339 10.75 -9.33 -13.68
C GLY A 339 11.22 -7.98 -14.22
N VAL A 340 10.28 -7.25 -14.79
CA VAL A 340 10.47 -5.82 -15.11
C VAL A 340 10.72 -5.06 -13.82
N ASP A 341 11.64 -4.11 -13.83
CA ASP A 341 11.92 -3.25 -12.67
C ASP A 341 10.75 -2.28 -12.43
N ALA A 342 9.78 -2.73 -11.62
CA ALA A 342 8.57 -1.96 -11.33
C ALA A 342 8.88 -0.64 -10.60
N SER A 343 9.88 -0.61 -9.73
CA SER A 343 10.29 0.60 -9.03
C SER A 343 10.82 1.66 -9.98
N ARG A 344 11.68 1.27 -10.92
CA ARG A 344 12.20 2.16 -11.96
C ARG A 344 11.08 2.72 -12.84
N GLU A 345 10.18 1.85 -13.31
CA GLU A 345 9.09 2.26 -14.19
C GLU A 345 8.04 3.12 -13.45
N MET A 346 7.72 2.81 -12.18
CA MET A 346 6.89 3.69 -11.36
C MET A 346 7.53 5.07 -11.19
N LEU A 347 8.82 5.11 -10.90
CA LEU A 347 9.53 6.38 -10.73
C LEU A 347 9.57 7.20 -12.02
N ARG A 348 9.85 6.56 -13.18
CA ARG A 348 9.75 7.19 -14.50
C ARG A 348 8.36 7.81 -14.70
N PHE A 349 7.31 7.04 -14.38
CA PHE A 349 5.93 7.48 -14.52
C PHE A 349 5.62 8.63 -13.56
N PHE A 350 5.98 8.53 -12.29
CA PHE A 350 5.71 9.55 -11.28
C PHE A 350 6.34 10.90 -11.64
N LEU A 351 7.59 10.92 -12.04
CA LEU A 351 8.31 12.16 -12.35
C LEU A 351 7.76 12.90 -13.59
N ALA A 352 7.01 12.21 -14.45
CA ALA A 352 6.30 12.82 -15.58
C ALA A 352 5.01 13.55 -15.14
N HIS A 353 4.54 13.34 -13.90
CA HIS A 353 3.26 13.89 -13.43
C HIS A 353 3.45 14.83 -12.24
N ARG A 354 2.64 15.88 -12.20
CA ARG A 354 2.58 16.82 -11.07
C ARG A 354 1.16 17.36 -10.90
N LEU A 355 0.79 17.71 -9.68
CA LEU A 355 -0.47 18.42 -9.43
C LEU A 355 -0.44 19.79 -10.09
N LEU A 356 -1.53 20.11 -10.77
CA LEU A 356 -1.75 21.46 -11.26
C LEU A 356 -2.12 22.34 -10.05
N VAL A 357 -1.34 23.35 -9.76
CA VAL A 357 -1.75 24.40 -8.81
C VAL A 357 -2.84 25.19 -9.52
N PRO A 358 -4.02 25.40 -8.92
CA PRO A 358 -4.91 26.43 -9.43
C PRO A 358 -4.09 27.72 -9.50
N SER A 359 -4.05 28.37 -10.64
CA SER A 359 -3.52 29.72 -10.75
C SER A 359 -4.35 30.57 -9.79
N THR A 360 -3.77 30.87 -8.60
CA THR A 360 -4.27 32.00 -7.80
C THR A 360 -4.03 33.23 -8.67
N GLY A 361 -5.10 33.68 -9.31
CA GLY A 361 -5.11 34.93 -10.02
C GLY A 361 -4.90 36.07 -9.04
N ILE A 362 -3.66 36.35 -8.74
CA ILE A 362 -3.19 37.65 -8.27
C ILE A 362 -2.60 38.28 -9.53
N GLU A 363 -3.47 38.90 -10.35
CA GLU A 363 -2.98 39.94 -11.25
C GLU A 363 -2.30 41.00 -10.37
N PRO A 364 -1.07 41.44 -10.71
CA PRO A 364 -0.49 42.57 -10.05
C PRO A 364 -1.39 43.76 -10.33
N VAL A 365 -1.94 44.37 -9.27
CA VAL A 365 -2.63 45.66 -9.36
C VAL A 365 -1.63 46.63 -9.96
N SER A 366 -1.86 47.05 -11.18
CA SER A 366 -1.13 48.15 -11.80
C SER A 366 -1.46 49.41 -11.01
N GLU A 367 -0.51 49.88 -10.19
CA GLU A 367 -0.55 51.22 -9.65
C GLU A 367 -0.46 52.19 -10.82
N SER A 368 -1.55 52.92 -11.05
CA SER A 368 -1.64 54.08 -11.91
C SER A 368 -1.51 55.36 -11.07
#